data_73aa1f893f2b402e35a506630da7404a
#
_entry.id   73aa1f893f2b402e35a506630da7404a
#
_cell.length_a   1.000
_cell.length_b   1.000
_cell.length_c   1.000
_cell.angle_alpha   90.00
_cell.angle_beta   90.00
_cell.angle_gamma   90.00
#
_symmetry.space_group_name_H-M   'P 1'
#
loop_
_entity.id
_entity.type
_entity.pdbx_description
1 polymer ?
#
loop_
_entity_poly.entity_id
_entity_poly.type
_entity_poly.pdbx_seq_one_letter_code
_entity_poly.pdbx_strand_id
1 'polypeptide(L)'
;MSYKLAFRQDAKKEWDALAPSVKEQFKKKLVERLENPRIPSSKLSGVKDRYKIKLRQAGFRLVYEVKDELVTVVVVAVGKRERNAVYKMAMKRIWVEIEFTDLKLIQKN
;
A
#
# COMPACT_ATOMS: atom_id res chain seq x y z
N MET A 1 -10.65 12.87 -9.20
CA MET A 1 -9.24 13.00 -9.62
C MET A 1 -8.42 11.89 -8.98
N SER A 2 -7.65 11.17 -9.79
CA SER A 2 -6.87 10.04 -9.27
C SER A 2 -5.56 10.49 -8.64
N TYR A 3 -5.18 9.82 -7.56
CA TYR A 3 -3.86 9.96 -6.98
C TYR A 3 -2.86 9.12 -7.78
N LYS A 4 -1.59 9.50 -7.71
CA LYS A 4 -0.51 8.72 -8.28
C LYS A 4 -0.14 7.60 -7.31
N LEU A 5 0.50 6.55 -7.83
CA LEU A 5 0.98 5.44 -7.00
C LEU A 5 2.50 5.50 -6.88
N ALA A 6 2.98 5.36 -5.66
CA ALA A 6 4.42 5.24 -5.39
C ALA A 6 4.64 4.16 -4.34
N PHE A 7 5.87 3.68 -4.26
CA PHE A 7 6.28 2.70 -3.26
C PHE A 7 7.49 3.21 -2.50
N ARG A 8 7.49 2.95 -1.20
CA ARG A 8 8.73 2.99 -0.44
C ARG A 8 9.64 1.87 -0.99
N GLN A 9 10.96 2.09 -1.03
CA GLN A 9 11.88 1.12 -1.66
C GLN A 9 11.75 -0.29 -1.07
N ASP A 10 11.71 -0.39 0.25
CA ASP A 10 11.57 -1.69 0.90
C ASP A 10 10.19 -2.31 0.65
N ALA A 11 9.15 -1.49 0.59
CA ALA A 11 7.81 -1.96 0.24
C ALA A 11 7.74 -2.48 -1.19
N LYS A 12 8.49 -1.85 -2.11
CA LYS A 12 8.54 -2.32 -3.51
C LYS A 12 9.16 -3.71 -3.59
N LYS A 13 10.18 -3.97 -2.81
CA LYS A 13 10.78 -5.30 -2.73
C LYS A 13 9.80 -6.33 -2.19
N GLU A 14 9.04 -5.95 -1.17
CA GLU A 14 8.00 -6.82 -0.61
C GLU A 14 6.92 -7.11 -1.64
N TRP A 15 6.53 -6.08 -2.39
CA TRP A 15 5.55 -6.22 -3.46
C TRP A 15 6.05 -7.18 -4.55
N ASP A 16 7.29 -7.02 -4.98
CA ASP A 16 7.86 -7.84 -6.04
C ASP A 16 7.95 -9.32 -5.65
N ALA A 17 8.03 -9.60 -4.37
CA ALA A 17 8.09 -10.97 -3.86
C ALA A 17 6.72 -11.66 -3.77
N LEU A 18 5.64 -10.92 -3.98
CA LEU A 18 4.29 -11.50 -3.89
C LEU A 18 4.01 -12.43 -5.08
N ALA A 19 3.20 -13.47 -4.82
CA ALA A 19 2.69 -14.32 -5.89
C ALA A 19 1.81 -13.49 -6.84
N PRO A 20 1.78 -13.84 -8.14
CA PRO A 20 0.99 -13.07 -9.12
C PRO A 20 -0.48 -12.91 -8.75
N SER A 21 -1.11 -13.93 -8.20
CA SER A 21 -2.52 -13.85 -7.79
C SER A 21 -2.75 -12.84 -6.67
N VAL A 22 -1.81 -12.74 -5.74
CA VAL A 22 -1.90 -11.78 -4.63
C VAL A 22 -1.69 -10.35 -5.15
N LYS A 23 -0.71 -10.17 -6.02
CA LYS A 23 -0.48 -8.87 -6.68
C LYS A 23 -1.75 -8.39 -7.39
N GLU A 24 -2.39 -9.27 -8.14
CA GLU A 24 -3.57 -8.93 -8.90
C GLU A 24 -4.70 -8.46 -8.00
N GLN A 25 -4.91 -9.12 -6.89
CA GLN A 25 -5.93 -8.73 -5.92
C GLN A 25 -5.62 -7.36 -5.31
N PHE A 26 -4.37 -7.11 -4.95
CA PHE A 26 -3.97 -5.80 -4.43
C PHE A 26 -4.09 -4.70 -5.48
N LYS A 27 -3.76 -5.00 -6.74
CA LYS A 27 -3.89 -4.01 -7.82
C LYS A 27 -5.31 -3.51 -7.96
N LYS A 28 -6.28 -4.41 -7.92
CA LYS A 28 -7.70 -4.04 -8.00
C LYS A 28 -8.08 -3.11 -6.86
N LYS A 29 -7.64 -3.43 -5.65
CA LYS A 29 -7.92 -2.58 -4.49
C LYS A 29 -7.21 -1.25 -4.57
N LEU A 30 -5.96 -1.23 -5.04
CA LEU A 30 -5.20 0.01 -5.18
C LEU A 30 -5.83 0.94 -6.20
N VAL A 31 -6.32 0.42 -7.31
CA VAL A 31 -7.01 1.27 -8.31
C VAL A 31 -8.18 2.00 -7.65
N GLU A 32 -8.97 1.32 -6.85
CA GLU A 32 -10.07 1.94 -6.12
C GLU A 32 -9.57 3.00 -5.13
N ARG A 33 -8.50 2.70 -4.41
CA ARG A 33 -7.94 3.62 -3.41
C ARG A 33 -7.27 4.84 -4.02
N LEU A 34 -6.80 4.77 -5.27
CA LEU A 34 -6.28 5.95 -5.96
C LEU A 34 -7.38 6.95 -6.28
N GLU A 35 -8.61 6.49 -6.46
CA GLU A 35 -9.75 7.37 -6.66
C GLU A 35 -10.26 7.96 -5.34
N ASN A 36 -10.22 7.17 -4.28
CA ASN A 36 -10.69 7.58 -2.95
C ASN A 36 -9.82 6.95 -1.87
N PRO A 37 -8.66 7.55 -1.55
CA PRO A 37 -7.69 6.91 -0.64
C PRO A 37 -8.04 7.00 0.84
N ARG A 38 -8.91 7.92 1.24
CA ARG A 38 -9.24 8.11 2.65
C ARG A 38 -10.51 7.38 3.03
N ILE A 39 -10.38 6.08 3.28
CA ILE A 39 -11.49 5.21 3.68
C ILE A 39 -11.49 5.12 5.21
N PRO A 40 -12.44 5.76 5.90
CA PRO A 40 -12.40 5.81 7.37
C PRO A 40 -12.29 4.45 8.06
N SER A 41 -13.00 3.44 7.56
CA SER A 41 -12.97 2.10 8.15
C SER A 41 -11.62 1.39 7.99
N SER A 42 -10.76 1.90 7.12
CA SER A 42 -9.44 1.32 6.86
C SER A 42 -8.30 2.11 7.49
N LYS A 43 -8.62 3.19 8.21
CA LYS A 43 -7.59 4.04 8.80
C LYS A 43 -6.85 3.31 9.92
N LEU A 44 -5.52 3.44 9.92
CA LEU A 44 -4.70 2.93 11.01
C LEU A 44 -4.72 3.93 12.17
N SER A 45 -4.94 3.42 13.39
CA SER A 45 -4.89 4.25 14.58
C SER A 45 -3.45 4.57 14.96
N GLY A 46 -3.25 5.74 15.56
CA GLY A 46 -1.93 6.15 16.05
C GLY A 46 -0.99 6.68 14.99
N VAL A 47 -1.39 6.73 13.72
CA VAL A 47 -0.57 7.23 12.62
C VAL A 47 -1.43 8.11 11.74
N LYS A 48 -0.88 9.24 11.34
CA LYS A 48 -1.59 10.16 10.47
C LYS A 48 -1.58 9.67 9.01
N ASP A 49 -2.71 9.77 8.34
CA ASP A 49 -2.85 9.57 6.89
C ASP A 49 -2.47 8.19 6.38
N ARG A 50 -2.48 7.19 7.23
CA ARG A 50 -2.18 5.82 6.81
C ARG A 50 -3.41 4.92 6.87
N TYR A 51 -3.53 4.06 5.89
CA TYR A 51 -4.68 3.20 5.68
C TYR A 51 -4.22 1.80 5.31
N LYS A 52 -5.09 0.82 5.54
CA LYS A 52 -4.77 -0.59 5.29
C LYS A 52 -5.66 -1.17 4.20
N ILE A 53 -5.14 -2.16 3.51
CA ILE A 53 -5.90 -3.03 2.62
C ILE A 53 -5.71 -4.46 3.11
N LYS A 54 -6.81 -5.16 3.36
CA LYS A 54 -6.79 -6.54 3.82
C LYS A 54 -7.26 -7.47 2.70
N LEU A 55 -6.44 -8.47 2.39
CA LEU A 55 -6.89 -9.59 1.57
C LEU A 55 -7.15 -10.74 2.53
N ARG A 56 -8.38 -10.84 2.98
CA ARG A 56 -8.73 -11.73 4.09
C ARG A 56 -8.49 -13.20 3.77
N GLN A 57 -8.92 -13.66 2.60
CA GLN A 57 -8.75 -15.05 2.21
C GLN A 57 -7.30 -15.40 1.88
N ALA A 58 -6.62 -14.52 1.16
CA ALA A 58 -5.22 -14.73 0.82
C ALA A 58 -4.29 -14.56 2.02
N GLY A 59 -4.75 -13.87 3.07
CA GLY A 59 -3.96 -13.70 4.28
C GLY A 59 -2.83 -12.68 4.15
N PHE A 60 -3.05 -11.62 3.38
CA PHE A 60 -2.05 -10.56 3.18
C PHE A 60 -2.59 -9.21 3.61
N ARG A 61 -1.68 -8.31 3.94
CA ARG A 61 -1.98 -6.95 4.35
C ARG A 61 -1.07 -5.97 3.62
N LEU A 62 -1.58 -4.77 3.36
CA LEU A 62 -0.83 -3.69 2.75
C LEU A 62 -1.18 -2.41 3.51
N VAL A 63 -0.17 -1.57 3.76
CA VAL A 63 -0.36 -0.25 4.36
C VAL A 63 0.13 0.80 3.39
N TYR A 64 -0.67 1.85 3.18
CA TYR A 64 -0.26 2.98 2.36
C TYR A 64 -0.46 4.29 3.12
N GLU A 65 0.25 5.31 2.69
CA GLU A 65 0.12 6.67 3.23
C GLU A 65 -0.35 7.60 2.13
N VAL A 66 -1.27 8.52 2.49
CA VAL A 66 -1.79 9.51 1.55
C VAL A 66 -0.97 10.79 1.69
N LYS A 67 -0.40 11.25 0.60
CA LYS A 67 0.37 12.49 0.54
C LYS A 67 -0.32 13.46 -0.39
N ASP A 68 -1.18 14.31 0.19
CA ASP A 68 -1.99 15.24 -0.59
C ASP A 68 -1.15 16.25 -1.36
N GLU A 69 -0.07 16.73 -0.77
CA GLU A 69 0.80 17.71 -1.40
C GLU A 69 1.46 17.18 -2.68
N LEU A 70 1.56 15.86 -2.79
CA LEU A 70 2.11 15.21 -3.98
C LEU A 70 1.02 14.53 -4.82
N VAL A 71 -0.23 14.58 -4.36
CA VAL A 71 -1.35 13.85 -4.95
C VAL A 71 -0.96 12.39 -5.16
N THR A 72 -0.39 11.76 -4.13
CA THR A 72 0.23 10.44 -4.23
C THR A 72 -0.18 9.54 -3.07
N VAL A 73 -0.41 8.27 -3.40
CA VAL A 73 -0.57 7.18 -2.43
C VAL A 73 0.75 6.42 -2.42
N VAL A 74 1.39 6.34 -1.26
CA VAL A 74 2.68 5.68 -1.11
C VAL A 74 2.49 4.37 -0.36
N VAL A 75 2.84 3.25 -0.98
CA VAL A 75 2.80 1.95 -0.30
C VAL A 75 3.97 1.87 0.66
N VAL A 76 3.67 1.65 1.94
CA VAL A 76 4.65 1.69 3.03
C VAL A 76 5.11 0.29 3.42
N ALA A 77 4.21 -0.70 3.42
CA ALA A 77 4.54 -2.06 3.80
C ALA A 77 3.54 -3.05 3.19
N VAL A 78 4.03 -4.24 2.83
CA VAL A 78 3.20 -5.33 2.30
C VAL A 78 3.73 -6.64 2.87
N GLY A 79 2.83 -7.53 3.28
CA GLY A 79 3.27 -8.83 3.75
C GLY A 79 2.11 -9.71 4.21
N LYS A 80 2.48 -10.88 4.71
CA LYS A 80 1.52 -11.84 5.25
C LYS A 80 0.91 -11.34 6.54
N ARG A 81 -0.32 -11.81 6.79
CA ARG A 81 -1.02 -11.56 8.04
C ARG A 81 -0.44 -12.45 9.13
N GLU A 82 0.53 -11.94 9.87
CA GLU A 82 1.13 -12.66 10.99
C GLU A 82 1.32 -11.68 12.14
N ARG A 83 0.54 -11.85 13.22
CA ARG A 83 0.67 -11.08 14.47
C ARG A 83 0.83 -9.57 14.23
N ASN A 84 0.07 -9.02 13.28
CA ASN A 84 0.14 -7.60 12.93
C ASN A 84 1.54 -7.16 12.44
N ALA A 85 2.32 -8.09 11.87
CA ALA A 85 3.69 -7.80 11.46
C ALA A 85 3.77 -6.65 10.45
N VAL A 86 2.85 -6.60 9.48
CA VAL A 86 2.83 -5.53 8.46
C VAL A 86 2.58 -4.18 9.11
N TYR A 87 1.66 -4.12 10.07
CA TYR A 87 1.34 -2.86 10.76
C TYR A 87 2.50 -2.40 11.62
N LYS A 88 3.16 -3.32 12.32
CA LYS A 88 4.34 -2.98 13.12
C LYS A 88 5.48 -2.48 12.24
N MET A 89 5.67 -3.11 11.08
CA MET A 89 6.68 -2.69 10.12
C MET A 89 6.38 -1.28 9.60
N ALA A 90 5.12 -1.01 9.27
CA ALA A 90 4.71 0.31 8.80
C ALA A 90 4.95 1.38 9.86
N MET A 91 4.72 1.09 11.12
CA MET A 91 4.95 2.04 12.21
C MET A 91 6.42 2.43 12.34
N LYS A 92 7.33 1.54 11.98
CA LYS A 92 8.77 1.83 12.02
C LYS A 92 9.24 2.61 10.80
N ARG A 93 8.47 2.61 9.72
CA ARG A 93 8.83 3.27 8.45
C ARG A 93 8.26 4.68 8.41
N ILE A 94 8.87 5.57 9.20
CA ILE A 94 8.40 6.95 9.33
C ILE A 94 8.90 7.81 8.18
N TRP A 95 10.18 7.70 7.83
CA TRP A 95 10.82 8.48 6.77
C TRP A 95 11.01 7.61 5.55
N VAL A 96 10.74 8.18 4.38
CA VAL A 96 10.71 7.39 3.16
C VAL A 96 11.38 8.13 2.04
N GLU A 97 12.36 7.47 1.41
CA GLU A 97 12.70 7.80 0.05
C GLU A 97 11.64 7.20 -0.84
N ILE A 98 10.91 8.05 -1.52
CA ILE A 98 9.80 7.64 -2.36
C ILE A 98 10.32 7.30 -3.75
N GLU A 99 10.01 6.08 -4.20
CA GLU A 99 10.25 5.68 -5.57
C GLU A 99 8.92 5.67 -6.29
N PHE A 100 8.72 6.62 -7.20
CA PHE A 100 7.47 6.70 -7.94
C PHE A 100 7.37 5.55 -8.93
N THR A 101 6.18 4.94 -8.96
CA THR A 101 5.90 3.82 -9.84
C THR A 101 4.69 4.17 -10.69
N ASP A 102 4.85 4.03 -12.01
CA ASP A 102 3.73 4.19 -12.92
C ASP A 102 2.78 3.00 -12.73
N LEU A 103 1.52 3.30 -12.45
CA LEU A 103 0.50 2.27 -12.27
C LEU A 103 0.42 1.32 -13.47
N LYS A 104 0.66 1.84 -14.68
CA LYS A 104 0.66 1.02 -15.89
C LYS A 104 1.72 -0.07 -15.86
N LEU A 105 2.89 0.21 -15.29
CA LEU A 105 3.95 -0.80 -15.18
C LEU A 105 3.53 -1.93 -14.25
N ILE A 106 2.77 -1.63 -13.21
CA ILE A 106 2.25 -2.64 -12.30
C ILE A 106 1.17 -3.46 -12.98
N GLN A 107 0.32 -2.82 -13.76
CA GLN A 107 -0.82 -3.48 -14.42
C GLN A 107 -0.41 -4.39 -15.58
N LYS A 108 0.76 -4.18 -16.15
CA LYS A 108 1.23 -4.98 -17.28
C LYS A 108 1.66 -6.40 -16.90
N ASN A 109 1.88 -6.66 -15.65
CA ASN A 109 2.32 -7.98 -15.19
C ASN A 109 1.14 -8.76 -14.65
#